data_c3e1af2f06fef33b8965bb8382b84458
#
_entry.id   c3e1af2f06fef33b8965bb8382b84458
#
_cell.length_a   1.000
_cell.length_b   1.000
_cell.length_c   1.000
_cell.angle_alpha   90.00
_cell.angle_beta   90.00
_cell.angle_gamma   90.00
#
_symmetry.space_group_name_H-M   'P 1'
#
loop_
_entity.id
_entity.type
_entity.pdbx_description
1 polymer ?
#
loop_
_entity_poly.entity_id
_entity_poly.type
_entity_poly.pdbx_seq_one_letter_code
_entity_poly.pdbx_strand_id
1 'polypeptide(L)'
;KECEEMMIKLFGEPVAFDEEQPQQTRFRDLFNRRHFPFVLFVAAIWTCQVIPMFAIYTFGPQIVGLLGLGVGKNAALGNVVISLFFMLGCIPPMLWLNTAGRRPLLIGSFAMMTLALAVLGLIPDMGIWLVVMAFAVYAFFSGGPGNLQWLYPNELFPTDIRASAVGVIMSLSRIGTIVSTWALPIFI
;
A
#
# COMPACT_ATOMS: atom_id res chain seq x y z
N LYS A 1 31.67 -15.05 15.97
CA LYS A 1 32.10 -16.37 16.45
C LYS A 1 31.07 -17.47 16.15
N GLU A 2 29.83 -17.39 16.69
CA GLU A 2 28.81 -18.41 16.39
C GLU A 2 28.43 -18.46 14.90
N CYS A 3 28.41 -17.31 14.21
CA CYS A 3 28.15 -17.23 12.79
C CYS A 3 29.26 -17.80 11.94
N GLU A 4 30.51 -17.61 12.35
CA GLU A 4 31.70 -18.20 11.70
C GLU A 4 31.73 -19.71 11.86
N GLU A 5 31.43 -20.23 13.05
CA GLU A 5 31.35 -21.66 13.31
C GLU A 5 30.23 -22.35 12.50
N MET A 6 29.10 -21.65 12.34
CA MET A 6 27.98 -22.15 11.54
C MET A 6 28.32 -22.20 10.05
N MET A 7 29.05 -21.19 9.55
CA MET A 7 29.48 -21.09 8.15
C MET A 7 30.55 -22.15 7.82
N ILE A 8 31.53 -22.40 8.73
CA ILE A 8 32.50 -23.47 8.57
C ILE A 8 31.82 -24.85 8.54
N LYS A 9 30.76 -25.04 9.32
CA LYS A 9 29.94 -26.25 9.29
C LYS A 9 29.16 -26.48 8.00
N LEU A 10 28.70 -25.41 7.37
CA LEU A 10 27.86 -25.46 6.16
C LEU A 10 28.67 -25.48 4.86
N PHE A 11 29.77 -24.76 4.78
CA PHE A 11 30.55 -24.59 3.56
C PHE A 11 31.96 -25.23 3.59
N GLY A 12 32.38 -25.69 4.75
CA GLY A 12 33.69 -26.36 4.88
C GLY A 12 34.92 -25.45 4.82
N GLU A 13 34.75 -24.18 4.52
CA GLU A 13 35.82 -23.18 4.45
C GLU A 13 35.48 -21.92 5.22
N PRO A 14 36.44 -21.21 5.82
CA PRO A 14 36.23 -19.93 6.44
C PRO A 14 35.92 -18.87 5.33
N VAL A 15 34.66 -18.49 5.17
CA VAL A 15 34.28 -17.39 4.28
C VAL A 15 34.74 -16.12 4.94
N ALA A 16 35.73 -15.44 4.37
CA ALA A 16 36.10 -14.11 4.76
C ALA A 16 34.91 -13.18 4.41
N PHE A 17 34.21 -12.69 5.43
CA PHE A 17 33.29 -11.59 5.24
C PHE A 17 34.14 -10.37 4.88
N ASP A 18 34.06 -9.97 3.62
CA ASP A 18 34.48 -8.63 3.25
C ASP A 18 33.61 -7.69 4.09
N GLU A 19 34.21 -6.98 5.06
CA GLU A 19 33.51 -5.93 5.77
C GLU A 19 33.14 -4.88 4.73
N GLU A 20 31.96 -5.03 4.13
CA GLU A 20 31.37 -3.98 3.31
C GLU A 20 31.32 -2.74 4.19
N GLN A 21 32.30 -1.88 3.98
CA GLN A 21 32.31 -0.57 4.64
C GLN A 21 30.97 0.08 4.33
N PRO A 22 30.25 0.55 5.35
CA PRO A 22 28.96 1.20 5.14
C PRO A 22 29.21 2.38 4.20
N GLN A 23 28.87 2.19 2.93
CA GLN A 23 29.00 3.25 1.94
C GLN A 23 28.09 4.38 2.42
N GLN A 24 28.68 5.52 2.74
CA GLN A 24 27.95 6.72 3.13
C GLN A 24 27.10 7.17 1.94
N THR A 25 25.91 6.63 1.84
CA THR A 25 24.96 6.92 0.77
C THR A 25 24.51 8.36 0.92
N ARG A 26 24.87 9.18 -0.03
CA ARG A 26 24.40 10.57 -0.06
C ARG A 26 22.98 10.60 -0.58
N PHE A 27 22.06 11.27 0.12
CA PHE A 27 20.69 11.53 -0.35
C PHE A 27 20.64 12.06 -1.80
N ARG A 28 21.72 12.67 -2.26
CA ARG A 28 21.87 13.19 -3.61
C ARG A 28 21.87 12.10 -4.69
N ASP A 29 22.25 10.86 -4.35
CA ASP A 29 22.29 9.74 -5.29
C ASP A 29 20.90 9.25 -5.69
N LEU A 30 19.88 9.50 -4.86
CA LEU A 30 18.48 9.26 -5.16
C LEU A 30 17.93 10.16 -6.27
N PHE A 31 18.43 11.40 -6.35
CA PHE A 31 18.00 12.38 -7.34
C PHE A 31 18.79 12.28 -8.66
N ASN A 32 19.64 11.25 -8.79
CA ASN A 32 20.35 11.00 -10.03
C ASN A 32 19.33 10.60 -11.13
N ARG A 33 19.56 11.06 -12.38
CA ARG A 33 18.70 10.79 -13.55
C ARG A 33 18.34 9.30 -13.73
N ARG A 34 19.15 8.40 -13.19
CA ARG A 34 18.94 6.95 -13.28
C ARG A 34 17.90 6.44 -12.28
N HIS A 35 17.88 6.94 -11.05
CA HIS A 35 17.03 6.43 -9.97
C HIS A 35 15.76 7.26 -9.76
N PHE A 36 15.79 8.52 -10.11
CA PHE A 36 14.68 9.45 -9.95
C PHE A 36 13.34 9.00 -10.58
N PRO A 37 13.31 8.49 -11.84
CA PRO A 37 12.06 8.02 -12.42
C PRO A 37 11.45 6.84 -11.66
N PHE A 38 12.27 5.97 -11.07
CA PHE A 38 11.79 4.86 -10.25
C PHE A 38 11.24 5.34 -8.91
N VAL A 39 11.88 6.33 -8.28
CA VAL A 39 11.38 6.96 -7.06
C VAL A 39 10.02 7.61 -7.32
N LEU A 40 9.89 8.36 -8.42
CA LEU A 40 8.65 9.02 -8.80
C LEU A 40 7.53 8.01 -9.10
N PHE A 41 7.84 6.93 -9.81
CA PHE A 41 6.90 5.87 -10.15
C PHE A 41 6.35 5.18 -8.89
N VAL A 42 7.24 4.76 -7.98
CA VAL A 42 6.82 4.09 -6.74
C VAL A 42 6.08 5.07 -5.82
N ALA A 43 6.52 6.34 -5.75
CA ALA A 43 5.83 7.38 -4.99
C ALA A 43 4.42 7.64 -5.53
N ALA A 44 4.24 7.65 -6.85
CA ALA A 44 2.92 7.81 -7.48
C ALA A 44 1.99 6.64 -7.13
N ILE A 45 2.44 5.40 -7.26
CA ILE A 45 1.67 4.20 -6.88
C ILE A 45 1.27 4.28 -5.41
N TRP A 46 2.22 4.60 -4.54
CA TRP A 46 1.99 4.70 -3.09
C TRP A 46 0.97 5.78 -2.75
N THR A 47 1.13 6.97 -3.35
CA THR A 47 0.21 8.08 -3.16
C THR A 47 -1.19 7.77 -3.66
N CYS A 48 -1.32 7.22 -4.87
CA CYS A 48 -2.61 6.83 -5.46
C CYS A 48 -3.37 5.80 -4.61
N GLN A 49 -2.65 4.91 -3.91
CA GLN A 49 -3.28 3.95 -3.03
C GLN A 49 -3.66 4.54 -1.67
N VAL A 50 -2.76 5.33 -1.09
CA VAL A 50 -2.90 5.86 0.27
C VAL A 50 -4.01 6.90 0.36
N ILE A 51 -4.21 7.74 -0.67
CA ILE A 51 -5.25 8.78 -0.71
C ILE A 51 -6.64 8.20 -0.45
N PRO A 52 -7.20 7.31 -1.28
CA PRO A 52 -8.54 6.78 -1.06
C PRO A 52 -8.62 5.89 0.19
N MET A 53 -7.55 5.18 0.51
CA MET A 53 -7.50 4.34 1.71
C MET A 53 -7.71 5.18 2.98
N PHE A 54 -6.95 6.26 3.15
CA PHE A 54 -7.11 7.13 4.33
C PHE A 54 -8.44 7.86 4.34
N ALA A 55 -8.96 8.27 3.18
CA ALA A 55 -10.29 8.85 3.08
C ALA A 55 -11.36 7.89 3.61
N ILE A 56 -11.37 6.65 3.16
CA ILE A 56 -12.32 5.63 3.57
C ILE A 56 -12.17 5.28 5.06
N TYR A 57 -10.95 5.10 5.57
CA TYR A 57 -10.73 4.76 6.98
C TYR A 57 -11.09 5.90 7.93
N THR A 58 -10.78 7.14 7.56
CA THR A 58 -11.06 8.31 8.42
C THR A 58 -12.55 8.65 8.43
N PHE A 59 -13.20 8.62 7.28
CA PHE A 59 -14.59 9.04 7.12
C PHE A 59 -15.58 7.88 6.96
N GLY A 60 -15.11 6.64 6.94
CA GLY A 60 -15.95 5.46 6.82
C GLY A 60 -17.12 5.43 7.80
N PRO A 61 -16.92 5.67 9.12
CA PRO A 61 -18.02 5.72 10.09
C PRO A 61 -19.03 6.84 9.81
N GLN A 62 -18.59 7.99 9.27
CA GLN A 62 -19.46 9.10 8.91
C GLN A 62 -20.27 8.79 7.65
N ILE A 63 -19.65 8.22 6.63
CA ILE A 63 -20.31 7.79 5.39
C ILE A 63 -21.38 6.74 5.70
N VAL A 64 -21.05 5.75 6.52
CA VAL A 64 -21.99 4.72 6.97
C VAL A 64 -23.13 5.32 7.80
N GLY A 65 -22.84 6.34 8.60
CA GLY A 65 -23.84 7.08 9.37
C GLY A 65 -24.81 7.89 8.49
N LEU A 66 -24.32 8.57 7.46
CA LEU A 66 -25.12 9.31 6.49
C LEU A 66 -26.05 8.42 5.65
N LEU A 67 -25.64 7.17 5.42
CA LEU A 67 -26.41 6.15 4.70
C LEU A 67 -27.50 5.50 5.55
N GLY A 68 -27.80 6.00 6.75
CA GLY A 68 -28.93 5.56 7.56
C GLY A 68 -28.69 4.33 8.43
N LEU A 69 -27.45 3.83 8.53
CA LEU A 69 -27.11 2.72 9.45
C LEU A 69 -26.98 3.17 10.92
N GLY A 70 -27.27 4.43 11.20
CA GLY A 70 -27.28 5.01 12.55
C GLY A 70 -25.89 5.44 13.03
N VAL A 71 -25.91 6.35 14.00
CA VAL A 71 -24.70 6.83 14.68
C VAL A 71 -24.42 5.86 15.85
N GLY A 72 -23.20 5.35 15.96
CA GLY A 72 -22.81 4.50 17.09
C GLY A 72 -22.41 3.07 16.71
N LYS A 73 -23.01 2.06 17.34
CA LYS A 73 -22.63 0.65 17.20
C LYS A 73 -22.67 0.13 15.75
N ASN A 74 -23.65 0.52 14.96
CA ASN A 74 -23.81 0.02 13.59
C ASN A 74 -22.78 0.61 12.63
N ALA A 75 -22.39 1.88 12.82
CA ALA A 75 -21.30 2.50 12.06
C ALA A 75 -19.94 1.86 12.39
N ALA A 76 -19.72 1.54 13.66
CA ALA A 76 -18.53 0.81 14.09
C ALA A 76 -18.46 -0.60 13.50
N LEU A 77 -19.59 -1.32 13.43
CA LEU A 77 -19.67 -2.63 12.80
C LEU A 77 -19.36 -2.55 11.30
N GLY A 78 -19.84 -1.53 10.58
CA GLY A 78 -19.49 -1.31 9.18
C GLY A 78 -17.98 -1.17 8.97
N ASN A 79 -17.32 -0.41 9.85
CA ASN A 79 -15.87 -0.24 9.78
C ASN A 79 -15.09 -1.54 10.08
N VAL A 80 -15.59 -2.35 11.02
CA VAL A 80 -15.03 -3.69 11.31
C VAL A 80 -15.14 -4.59 10.09
N VAL A 81 -16.29 -4.59 9.41
CA VAL A 81 -16.50 -5.38 8.18
C VAL A 81 -15.51 -4.96 7.10
N ILE A 82 -15.37 -3.66 6.83
CA ILE A 82 -14.40 -3.14 5.86
C ILE A 82 -12.98 -3.60 6.20
N SER A 83 -12.60 -3.51 7.48
CA SER A 83 -11.27 -3.92 7.95
C SER A 83 -11.02 -5.42 7.79
N LEU A 84 -12.05 -6.25 8.03
CA LEU A 84 -11.98 -7.69 7.79
C LEU A 84 -11.78 -8.02 6.31
N PHE A 85 -12.53 -7.35 5.42
CA PHE A 85 -12.35 -7.53 3.98
C PHE A 85 -10.98 -7.07 3.50
N PHE A 86 -10.43 -5.99 4.08
CA PHE A 86 -9.06 -5.57 3.80
C PHE A 86 -8.04 -6.64 4.23
N MET A 87 -8.20 -7.20 5.43
CA MET A 87 -7.33 -8.27 5.93
C MET A 87 -7.41 -9.52 5.03
N LEU A 88 -8.61 -9.94 4.66
CA LEU A 88 -8.82 -11.07 3.75
C LEU A 88 -8.23 -10.78 2.36
N GLY A 89 -8.32 -9.55 1.89
CA GLY A 89 -7.76 -9.10 0.62
C GLY A 89 -6.23 -9.11 0.54
N CYS A 90 -5.53 -9.17 1.67
CA CYS A 90 -4.07 -9.31 1.70
C CYS A 90 -3.60 -10.74 1.38
N ILE A 91 -4.47 -11.75 1.55
CA ILE A 91 -4.10 -13.17 1.38
C ILE A 91 -3.92 -13.55 -0.10
N PRO A 92 -4.88 -13.28 -1.03
CA PRO A 92 -4.75 -13.68 -2.43
C PRO A 92 -3.51 -13.13 -3.13
N PRO A 93 -3.14 -11.84 -2.96
CA PRO A 93 -1.93 -11.32 -3.56
C PRO A 93 -0.66 -12.01 -3.09
N MET A 94 -0.57 -12.41 -1.82
CA MET A 94 0.58 -13.20 -1.33
C MET A 94 0.71 -14.54 -2.03
N LEU A 95 -0.41 -15.23 -2.29
CA LEU A 95 -0.41 -16.53 -2.94
C LEU A 95 -0.17 -16.43 -4.45
N TRP A 96 -0.72 -15.40 -5.09
CA TRP A 96 -0.67 -15.25 -6.55
C TRP A 96 0.53 -14.43 -7.05
N LEU A 97 1.27 -13.80 -6.17
CA LEU A 97 2.42 -12.97 -6.53
C LEU A 97 3.45 -13.72 -7.38
N ASN A 98 3.69 -14.99 -7.05
CA ASN A 98 4.67 -15.82 -7.74
C ASN A 98 4.14 -16.41 -9.05
N THR A 99 2.81 -16.55 -9.21
CA THR A 99 2.20 -17.19 -10.39
C THR A 99 1.70 -16.17 -11.41
N ALA A 100 0.99 -15.13 -10.98
CA ALA A 100 0.41 -14.12 -11.86
C ALA A 100 1.40 -13.01 -12.26
N GLY A 101 2.48 -12.85 -11.48
CA GLY A 101 3.42 -11.75 -11.67
C GLY A 101 2.92 -10.43 -11.07
N ARG A 102 3.87 -9.50 -10.87
CA ARG A 102 3.62 -8.25 -10.12
C ARG A 102 2.80 -7.22 -10.86
N ARG A 103 3.10 -7.05 -12.17
CA ARG A 103 2.43 -6.04 -13.01
C ARG A 103 0.94 -6.30 -13.20
N PRO A 104 0.49 -7.50 -13.65
CA PRO A 104 -0.93 -7.76 -13.84
C PRO A 104 -1.70 -7.73 -12.53
N LEU A 105 -1.10 -8.18 -11.43
CA LEU A 105 -1.71 -8.12 -10.11
C LEU A 105 -1.96 -6.67 -9.67
N LEU A 106 -0.97 -5.78 -9.85
CA LEU A 106 -1.10 -4.37 -9.52
C LEU A 106 -2.18 -3.68 -10.37
N ILE A 107 -2.12 -3.86 -11.69
CA ILE A 107 -3.06 -3.24 -12.64
C ILE A 107 -4.48 -3.74 -12.37
N GLY A 108 -4.66 -5.04 -12.19
CA GLY A 108 -5.96 -5.65 -11.91
C GLY A 108 -6.55 -5.15 -10.60
N SER A 109 -5.75 -5.06 -9.54
CA SER A 109 -6.19 -4.55 -8.26
C SER A 109 -6.60 -3.07 -8.33
N PHE A 110 -5.81 -2.22 -8.98
CA PHE A 110 -6.18 -0.81 -9.16
C PHE A 110 -7.42 -0.64 -10.05
N ALA A 111 -7.56 -1.44 -11.11
CA ALA A 111 -8.75 -1.41 -11.96
C ALA A 111 -10.02 -1.75 -11.17
N MET A 112 -9.98 -2.80 -10.36
CA MET A 112 -11.11 -3.21 -9.51
C MET A 112 -11.42 -2.17 -8.42
N MET A 113 -10.40 -1.58 -7.80
CA MET A 113 -10.57 -0.48 -6.85
C MET A 113 -11.24 0.74 -7.50
N THR A 114 -10.76 1.12 -8.69
CA THR A 114 -11.33 2.24 -9.46
C THR A 114 -12.77 1.96 -9.84
N LEU A 115 -13.08 0.74 -10.28
CA LEU A 115 -14.43 0.34 -10.64
C LEU A 115 -15.37 0.38 -9.42
N ALA A 116 -14.93 -0.12 -8.27
CA ALA A 116 -15.71 -0.07 -7.03
C ALA A 116 -16.02 1.37 -6.60
N LEU A 117 -15.04 2.29 -6.67
CA LEU A 117 -15.25 3.69 -6.35
C LEU A 117 -16.07 4.43 -7.42
N ALA A 118 -15.91 4.08 -8.71
CA ALA A 118 -16.69 4.66 -9.79
C ALA A 118 -18.18 4.29 -9.67
N VAL A 119 -18.48 3.03 -9.35
CA VAL A 119 -19.85 2.60 -9.07
C VAL A 119 -20.45 3.42 -7.92
N LEU A 120 -19.67 3.64 -6.85
CA LEU A 120 -20.12 4.44 -5.70
C LEU A 120 -20.38 5.91 -6.06
N GLY A 121 -19.57 6.50 -6.94
CA GLY A 121 -19.69 7.90 -7.33
C GLY A 121 -20.75 8.18 -8.41
N LEU A 122 -21.05 7.20 -9.26
CA LEU A 122 -21.97 7.39 -10.39
C LEU A 122 -23.44 7.16 -10.04
N ILE A 123 -23.72 6.39 -9.00
CA ILE A 123 -25.10 6.04 -8.59
C ILE A 123 -25.34 6.58 -7.17
N PRO A 124 -25.85 7.79 -7.00
CA PRO A 124 -26.03 8.40 -5.68
C PRO A 124 -27.15 7.77 -4.85
N ASP A 125 -28.17 7.16 -5.50
CA ASP A 125 -29.33 6.55 -4.83
C ASP A 125 -29.20 5.03 -4.60
N MET A 126 -28.01 4.58 -4.25
CA MET A 126 -27.77 3.16 -3.97
C MET A 126 -28.36 2.75 -2.63
N GLY A 127 -28.97 1.56 -2.61
CA GLY A 127 -29.32 0.90 -1.36
C GLY A 127 -28.07 0.64 -0.51
N ILE A 128 -28.21 0.76 0.80
CA ILE A 128 -27.15 0.61 1.83
C ILE A 128 -26.28 -0.63 1.59
N TRP A 129 -26.89 -1.75 1.23
CA TRP A 129 -26.18 -3.00 0.99
C TRP A 129 -25.21 -2.91 -0.21
N LEU A 130 -25.58 -2.17 -1.25
CA LEU A 130 -24.72 -2.02 -2.42
C LEU A 130 -23.49 -1.14 -2.11
N VAL A 131 -23.67 -0.12 -1.28
CA VAL A 131 -22.58 0.74 -0.78
C VAL A 131 -21.59 -0.07 0.07
N VAL A 132 -22.10 -0.86 1.00
CA VAL A 132 -21.25 -1.73 1.85
C VAL A 132 -20.50 -2.75 0.99
N MET A 133 -21.14 -3.33 -0.01
CA MET A 133 -20.50 -4.26 -0.95
C MET A 133 -19.42 -3.57 -1.79
N ALA A 134 -19.66 -2.35 -2.28
CA ALA A 134 -18.65 -1.59 -3.02
C ALA A 134 -17.42 -1.27 -2.16
N PHE A 135 -17.63 -0.86 -0.91
CA PHE A 135 -16.52 -0.67 0.04
C PHE A 135 -15.79 -1.98 0.38
N ALA A 136 -16.51 -3.09 0.52
CA ALA A 136 -15.91 -4.39 0.78
C ALA A 136 -15.05 -4.85 -0.41
N VAL A 137 -15.53 -4.68 -1.63
CA VAL A 137 -14.76 -4.97 -2.86
C VAL A 137 -13.54 -4.08 -2.95
N TYR A 138 -13.69 -2.77 -2.71
CA TYR A 138 -12.55 -1.86 -2.65
C TYR A 138 -11.51 -2.31 -1.62
N ALA A 139 -11.94 -2.60 -0.39
CA ALA A 139 -11.06 -3.02 0.71
C ALA A 139 -10.33 -4.33 0.36
N PHE A 140 -11.03 -5.29 -0.23
CA PHE A 140 -10.46 -6.56 -0.64
C PHE A 140 -9.34 -6.37 -1.69
N PHE A 141 -9.61 -5.63 -2.75
CA PHE A 141 -8.61 -5.40 -3.80
C PHE A 141 -7.49 -4.43 -3.39
N SER A 142 -7.70 -3.59 -2.39
CA SER A 142 -6.67 -2.71 -1.82
C SER A 142 -5.52 -3.47 -1.14
N GLY A 143 -5.75 -4.71 -0.71
CA GLY A 143 -4.71 -5.57 -0.16
C GLY A 143 -3.58 -5.88 -1.16
N GLY A 144 -3.88 -5.96 -2.46
CA GLY A 144 -2.90 -6.20 -3.51
C GLY A 144 -1.80 -5.12 -3.59
N PRO A 145 -2.16 -3.89 -3.93
CA PRO A 145 -1.22 -2.78 -3.91
C PRO A 145 -0.57 -2.55 -2.54
N GLY A 146 -1.29 -2.81 -1.44
CA GLY A 146 -0.78 -2.71 -0.08
C GLY A 146 0.45 -3.58 0.18
N ASN A 147 0.45 -4.80 -0.32
CA ASN A 147 1.60 -5.70 -0.22
C ASN A 147 2.71 -5.32 -1.22
N LEU A 148 2.33 -5.00 -2.45
CA LEU A 148 3.28 -4.69 -3.53
C LEU A 148 4.07 -3.41 -3.28
N GLN A 149 3.48 -2.42 -2.61
CA GLN A 149 4.17 -1.15 -2.31
C GLN A 149 5.42 -1.34 -1.45
N TRP A 150 5.46 -2.37 -0.59
CA TRP A 150 6.63 -2.71 0.20
C TRP A 150 7.65 -3.55 -0.58
N LEU A 151 7.17 -4.35 -1.53
CA LEU A 151 8.01 -5.24 -2.32
C LEU A 151 8.76 -4.48 -3.42
N TYR A 152 8.10 -3.57 -4.13
CA TYR A 152 8.69 -2.82 -5.25
C TYR A 152 9.98 -2.06 -4.89
N PRO A 153 10.05 -1.30 -3.78
CA PRO A 153 11.30 -0.62 -3.42
C PRO A 153 12.43 -1.59 -3.12
N ASN A 154 12.11 -2.75 -2.54
CA ASN A 154 13.12 -3.75 -2.20
C ASN A 154 13.79 -4.38 -3.42
N GLU A 155 13.11 -4.37 -4.56
CA GLU A 155 13.60 -4.94 -5.81
C GLU A 155 14.17 -3.93 -6.79
N LEU A 156 13.62 -2.70 -6.77
CA LEU A 156 14.03 -1.64 -7.68
C LEU A 156 15.29 -0.92 -7.22
N PHE A 157 15.52 -0.84 -5.91
CA PHE A 157 16.64 -0.08 -5.38
C PHE A 157 17.74 -1.00 -4.85
N PRO A 158 19.03 -0.71 -5.17
CA PRO A 158 20.17 -1.38 -4.57
C PRO A 158 20.15 -1.19 -3.05
N THR A 159 20.78 -2.12 -2.33
CA THR A 159 20.80 -2.15 -0.86
C THR A 159 21.22 -0.83 -0.23
N ASP A 160 22.22 -0.17 -0.83
CA ASP A 160 22.85 1.06 -0.33
C ASP A 160 21.89 2.25 -0.24
N ILE A 161 20.98 2.41 -1.23
CA ILE A 161 20.05 3.56 -1.30
C ILE A 161 18.62 3.21 -0.91
N ARG A 162 18.31 1.93 -0.70
CA ARG A 162 16.95 1.41 -0.48
C ARG A 162 16.23 2.08 0.68
N ALA A 163 16.86 2.14 1.85
CA ALA A 163 16.26 2.73 3.04
C ALA A 163 15.94 4.22 2.85
N SER A 164 16.86 4.96 2.23
CA SER A 164 16.67 6.38 1.91
C SER A 164 15.58 6.59 0.87
N ALA A 165 15.51 5.72 -0.16
CA ALA A 165 14.47 5.77 -1.19
C ALA A 165 13.08 5.52 -0.59
N VAL A 166 12.92 4.50 0.23
CA VAL A 166 11.66 4.19 0.94
C VAL A 166 11.26 5.37 1.84
N GLY A 167 12.19 5.95 2.60
CA GLY A 167 11.94 7.12 3.44
C GLY A 167 11.40 8.32 2.65
N VAL A 168 12.01 8.65 1.52
CA VAL A 168 11.56 9.74 0.63
C VAL A 168 10.18 9.44 0.04
N ILE A 169 9.97 8.24 -0.45
CA ILE A 169 8.69 7.81 -1.05
C ILE A 169 7.56 7.90 0.00
N MET A 170 7.80 7.40 1.20
CA MET A 170 6.84 7.49 2.31
C MET A 170 6.54 8.94 2.68
N SER A 171 7.54 9.81 2.75
CA SER A 171 7.37 11.24 3.05
C SER A 171 6.51 11.93 1.99
N LEU A 172 6.77 11.66 0.71
CA LEU A 172 5.98 12.17 -0.40
C LEU A 172 4.51 11.71 -0.33
N SER A 173 4.27 10.45 0.00
CA SER A 173 2.92 9.91 0.13
C SER A 173 2.12 10.57 1.26
N ARG A 174 2.79 11.02 2.32
CA ARG A 174 2.14 11.75 3.43
C ARG A 174 1.56 13.09 3.01
N ILE A 175 2.20 13.79 2.05
CA ILE A 175 1.64 15.01 1.48
C ILE A 175 0.29 14.72 0.82
N GLY A 176 0.20 13.64 0.04
CA GLY A 176 -1.06 13.18 -0.55
C GLY A 176 -2.13 12.86 0.50
N THR A 177 -1.74 12.21 1.60
CA THR A 177 -2.65 11.90 2.71
C THR A 177 -3.20 13.17 3.36
N ILE A 178 -2.35 14.17 3.63
CA ILE A 178 -2.76 15.45 4.22
C ILE A 178 -3.77 16.15 3.31
N VAL A 179 -3.47 16.25 2.01
CA VAL A 179 -4.36 16.87 1.04
C VAL A 179 -5.71 16.14 0.98
N SER A 180 -5.70 14.81 0.94
CA SER A 180 -6.92 14.00 0.92
C SER A 180 -7.78 14.19 2.16
N THR A 181 -7.17 14.14 3.35
CA THR A 181 -7.89 14.28 4.62
C THR A 181 -8.47 15.70 4.80
N TRP A 182 -7.76 16.71 4.28
CA TRP A 182 -8.22 18.11 4.35
C TRP A 182 -9.30 18.43 3.29
N ALA A 183 -9.18 17.87 2.10
CA ALA A 183 -10.09 18.14 1.00
C ALA A 183 -11.46 17.45 1.16
N LEU A 184 -11.48 16.24 1.73
CA LEU A 184 -12.70 15.43 1.81
C LEU A 184 -13.86 16.11 2.56
N PRO A 185 -13.68 16.75 3.74
CA PRO A 185 -14.79 17.44 4.42
C PRO A 185 -15.32 18.65 3.67
N ILE A 186 -14.64 19.14 2.63
CA ILE A 186 -15.12 20.24 1.78
C ILE A 186 -16.09 19.71 0.72
N PHE A 187 -15.99 18.43 0.36
CA PHE A 187 -16.84 17.78 -0.64
C PHE A 187 -18.04 17.02 -0.05
N ILE A 188 -18.08 16.83 1.28
CA ILE A 188 -19.20 16.24 2.03
C ILE A 188 -20.07 17.34 2.64
#